data_ccf24217a6b3bb1737a8ddfd0b39072e
#
_entry.id   ccf24217a6b3bb1737a8ddfd0b39072e
#
_cell.length_a   1.000
_cell.length_b   1.000
_cell.length_c   1.000
_cell.angle_alpha   90.00
_cell.angle_beta   90.00
_cell.angle_gamma   90.00
#
_symmetry.space_group_name_H-M   'P 1'
#
loop_
_entity.id
_entity.type
_entity.pdbx_description
1 polymer ?
#
loop_
_entity_poly.entity_id
_entity_poly.type
_entity_poly.pdbx_seq_one_letter_code
_entity_poly.pdbx_strand_id
1 'polypeptide(L)'
;MVDEYQDTNHIQERMLELLSNGHNRFMVGDIKQSIYRFRQADPQIFNEKFQRYAQNPKEGKLILLKENFRSSSEVLSATNDVFERLMDQEVGEINYDNMHQLVFANTKLTPNPDNKAELLLYDKDDTGEEEEGQAETKLTGEMRLVIKEILKLHQEKGVAFKKIALLTSSRSRNDQILLALSEYGIPVKTDGEQNNYLQSLEVQVM
;
A
#
# COMPACT_ATOMS: atom_id res chain seq x y z
N MET A 1 -16.18 -18.92 -4.36
CA MET A 1 -15.03 -18.05 -4.67
C MET A 1 -14.55 -17.43 -3.38
N VAL A 2 -13.26 -17.36 -3.18
CA VAL A 2 -12.61 -16.70 -2.03
C VAL A 2 -11.64 -15.69 -2.62
N ASP A 3 -11.79 -14.43 -2.21
CA ASP A 3 -10.92 -13.31 -2.60
C ASP A 3 -9.94 -13.00 -1.47
N GLU A 4 -8.85 -12.29 -1.78
CA GLU A 4 -7.77 -11.97 -0.84
C GLU A 4 -7.27 -13.22 -0.09
N TYR A 5 -7.07 -14.31 -0.85
CA TYR A 5 -6.80 -15.62 -0.25
C TYR A 5 -5.46 -15.68 0.52
N GLN A 6 -4.51 -14.77 0.24
CA GLN A 6 -3.26 -14.61 0.98
C GLN A 6 -3.47 -14.22 2.46
N ASP A 7 -4.66 -13.69 2.80
CA ASP A 7 -5.01 -13.28 4.16
C ASP A 7 -5.80 -14.34 4.94
N THR A 8 -5.85 -15.56 4.40
CA THR A 8 -6.53 -16.71 5.01
C THR A 8 -5.67 -17.29 6.15
N ASN A 9 -6.31 -17.70 7.24
CA ASN A 9 -5.69 -18.49 8.30
C ASN A 9 -6.07 -19.98 8.22
N HIS A 10 -5.39 -20.84 8.97
CA HIS A 10 -5.60 -22.28 8.97
C HIS A 10 -7.02 -22.71 9.35
N ILE A 11 -7.69 -21.96 10.24
CA ILE A 11 -9.07 -22.28 10.64
C ILE A 11 -10.02 -22.00 9.47
N GLN A 12 -9.86 -20.84 8.82
CA GLN A 12 -10.65 -20.48 7.65
C GLN A 12 -10.41 -21.48 6.50
N GLU A 13 -9.15 -21.83 6.24
CA GLU A 13 -8.83 -22.84 5.23
C GLU A 13 -9.51 -24.18 5.54
N ARG A 14 -9.48 -24.62 6.78
CA ARG A 14 -10.15 -25.86 7.18
C ARG A 14 -11.66 -25.79 7.00
N MET A 15 -12.28 -24.66 7.28
CA MET A 15 -13.70 -24.44 7.01
C MET A 15 -14.01 -24.52 5.51
N LEU A 16 -13.17 -23.86 4.67
CA LEU A 16 -13.33 -23.91 3.22
C LEU A 16 -13.16 -25.32 2.66
N GLU A 17 -12.27 -26.13 3.23
CA GLU A 17 -12.12 -27.54 2.88
C GLU A 17 -13.39 -28.35 3.16
N LEU A 18 -13.96 -28.18 4.35
CA LEU A 18 -15.16 -28.88 4.76
C LEU A 18 -16.41 -28.50 3.95
N LEU A 19 -16.47 -27.24 3.48
CA LEU A 19 -17.54 -26.74 2.64
C LEU A 19 -17.38 -27.10 1.15
N SER A 20 -16.22 -27.61 0.78
CA SER A 20 -15.87 -27.92 -0.59
C SER A 20 -16.06 -29.42 -0.90
N ASN A 21 -16.39 -29.71 -2.14
CA ASN A 21 -16.37 -31.09 -2.67
C ASN A 21 -15.01 -31.50 -3.30
N GLY A 22 -13.97 -30.68 -3.07
CA GLY A 22 -12.63 -30.90 -3.62
C GLY A 22 -12.38 -30.29 -5.01
N HIS A 23 -13.41 -29.91 -5.76
CA HIS A 23 -13.28 -29.41 -7.13
C HIS A 23 -13.96 -28.05 -7.39
N ASN A 24 -14.72 -27.53 -6.42
CA ASN A 24 -15.53 -26.34 -6.60
C ASN A 24 -14.93 -25.08 -5.93
N ARG A 25 -13.64 -25.07 -5.66
CA ARG A 25 -12.96 -23.90 -5.09
C ARG A 25 -12.32 -23.03 -6.18
N PHE A 26 -12.56 -21.75 -6.10
CA PHE A 26 -11.89 -20.72 -6.86
C PHE A 26 -11.34 -19.68 -5.90
N MET A 27 -10.02 -19.57 -5.86
CA MET A 27 -9.28 -18.72 -4.91
C MET A 27 -8.54 -17.67 -5.70
N VAL A 28 -8.64 -16.42 -5.28
CA VAL A 28 -7.94 -15.28 -5.88
C VAL A 28 -7.15 -14.57 -4.78
N GLY A 29 -5.94 -14.14 -5.09
CA GLY A 29 -5.10 -13.44 -4.16
C GLY A 29 -3.76 -13.04 -4.77
N ASP A 30 -3.00 -12.31 -4.00
CA ASP A 30 -1.65 -11.91 -4.34
C ASP A 30 -0.75 -12.02 -3.11
N ILE A 31 0.16 -12.98 -3.10
CA ILE A 31 1.05 -13.26 -1.95
C ILE A 31 1.82 -12.01 -1.52
N LYS A 32 2.21 -11.16 -2.48
CA LYS A 32 2.94 -9.91 -2.24
C LYS A 32 2.16 -8.89 -1.41
N GLN A 33 0.83 -9.01 -1.38
CA GLN A 33 -0.08 -8.11 -0.66
C GLN A 33 -0.47 -8.65 0.72
N SER A 34 0.15 -9.72 1.20
CA SER A 34 -0.13 -10.25 2.53
C SER A 34 0.38 -9.31 3.62
N ILE A 35 -0.56 -8.62 4.28
CA ILE A 35 -0.27 -7.64 5.34
C ILE A 35 -0.99 -7.95 6.66
N TYR A 36 -1.75 -9.05 6.73
CA TYR A 36 -2.60 -9.40 7.89
C TYR A 36 -2.01 -10.52 8.77
N ARG A 37 -0.70 -10.73 8.74
CA ARG A 37 -0.04 -11.71 9.63
C ARG A 37 -0.34 -11.46 11.11
N PHE A 38 -0.47 -10.20 11.54
CA PHE A 38 -0.88 -9.84 12.90
C PHE A 38 -2.32 -10.28 13.26
N ARG A 39 -3.13 -10.69 12.27
CA ARG A 39 -4.45 -11.34 12.43
C ARG A 39 -4.38 -12.84 12.21
N GLN A 40 -3.17 -13.42 12.32
CA GLN A 40 -2.91 -14.86 12.12
C GLN A 40 -3.16 -15.35 10.68
N ALA A 41 -3.18 -14.43 9.69
CA ALA A 41 -3.12 -14.83 8.29
C ALA A 41 -1.78 -15.54 8.02
N ASP A 42 -1.85 -16.61 7.23
CA ASP A 42 -0.68 -17.38 6.83
C ASP A 42 -0.60 -17.45 5.30
N PRO A 43 0.24 -16.61 4.68
CA PRO A 43 0.38 -16.59 3.23
C PRO A 43 0.96 -17.90 2.67
N GLN A 44 1.58 -18.75 3.51
CA GLN A 44 2.09 -20.05 3.08
C GLN A 44 0.97 -20.98 2.61
N ILE A 45 -0.23 -20.87 3.17
CA ILE A 45 -1.41 -21.61 2.70
C ILE A 45 -1.65 -21.36 1.20
N PHE A 46 -1.49 -20.12 0.76
CA PHE A 46 -1.64 -19.76 -0.65
C PHE A 46 -0.43 -20.18 -1.47
N ASN A 47 0.77 -19.93 -0.97
CA ASN A 47 2.02 -20.28 -1.65
C ASN A 47 2.15 -21.79 -1.94
N GLU A 48 1.81 -22.64 -0.96
CA GLU A 48 1.79 -24.09 -1.13
C GLU A 48 0.85 -24.53 -2.25
N LYS A 49 -0.35 -23.94 -2.32
CA LYS A 49 -1.30 -24.24 -3.42
C LYS A 49 -0.79 -23.72 -4.75
N PHE A 50 -0.21 -22.52 -4.78
CA PHE A 50 0.40 -21.95 -5.97
C PHE A 50 1.46 -22.88 -6.54
N GLN A 51 2.41 -23.31 -5.73
CA GLN A 51 3.49 -24.20 -6.14
C GLN A 51 2.96 -25.59 -6.56
N ARG A 52 2.02 -26.14 -5.78
CA ARG A 52 1.43 -27.44 -6.04
C ARG A 52 0.69 -27.45 -7.39
N TYR A 53 -0.10 -26.43 -7.69
CA TYR A 53 -0.85 -26.34 -8.96
C TYR A 53 0.05 -26.00 -10.15
N ALA A 54 1.16 -25.29 -9.92
CA ALA A 54 2.18 -25.08 -10.94
C ALA A 54 2.88 -26.39 -11.34
N GLN A 55 3.15 -27.25 -10.35
CA GLN A 55 3.84 -28.52 -10.57
C GLN A 55 2.91 -29.65 -11.03
N ASN A 56 1.67 -29.65 -10.55
CA ASN A 56 0.71 -30.72 -10.85
C ASN A 56 -0.66 -30.16 -11.31
N PRO A 57 -0.83 -29.89 -12.60
CA PRO A 57 -2.08 -29.34 -13.14
C PRO A 57 -3.33 -30.25 -12.97
N LYS A 58 -3.15 -31.52 -12.57
CA LYS A 58 -4.26 -32.44 -12.30
C LYS A 58 -4.93 -32.13 -10.95
N GLU A 59 -4.23 -31.53 -10.01
CA GLU A 59 -4.74 -31.18 -8.68
C GLU A 59 -5.45 -29.83 -8.66
N GLY A 60 -5.11 -28.96 -9.60
CA GLY A 60 -5.74 -27.64 -9.71
C GLY A 60 -5.17 -26.85 -10.87
N LYS A 61 -5.89 -25.83 -11.31
CA LYS A 61 -5.48 -24.95 -12.39
C LYS A 61 -4.93 -23.66 -11.80
N LEU A 62 -3.66 -23.36 -12.06
CA LEU A 62 -3.05 -22.05 -11.78
C LEU A 62 -3.33 -21.11 -12.94
N ILE A 63 -3.81 -19.90 -12.62
CA ILE A 63 -4.00 -18.81 -13.58
C ILE A 63 -3.24 -17.60 -13.04
N LEU A 64 -2.25 -17.14 -13.81
CA LEU A 64 -1.46 -15.96 -13.45
C LEU A 64 -2.11 -14.71 -14.03
N LEU A 65 -2.43 -13.75 -13.16
CA LEU A 65 -2.95 -12.45 -13.55
C LEU A 65 -1.83 -11.41 -13.39
N LYS A 66 -0.95 -11.34 -14.37
CA LYS A 66 0.24 -10.45 -14.33
C LYS A 66 -0.05 -9.07 -14.89
N GLU A 67 -1.00 -8.97 -15.79
CA GLU A 67 -1.35 -7.74 -16.47
C GLU A 67 -2.04 -6.77 -15.52
N ASN A 68 -1.44 -5.60 -15.36
CA ASN A 68 -1.98 -4.51 -14.55
C ASN A 68 -2.56 -3.42 -15.46
N PHE A 69 -3.84 -3.14 -15.27
CA PHE A 69 -4.59 -2.14 -16.03
C PHE A 69 -4.86 -0.86 -15.22
N ARG A 70 -4.43 -0.80 -13.96
CA ARG A 70 -4.69 0.31 -13.04
C ARG A 70 -3.59 1.36 -13.07
N SER A 71 -2.36 0.92 -13.00
CA SER A 71 -1.18 1.77 -12.77
C SER A 71 -0.43 2.07 -14.06
N SER A 72 0.29 3.19 -14.09
CA SER A 72 1.21 3.50 -15.16
C SER A 72 2.45 2.58 -15.16
N SER A 73 3.13 2.50 -16.29
CA SER A 73 4.33 1.67 -16.45
C SER A 73 5.44 2.04 -15.48
N GLU A 74 5.60 3.32 -15.18
CA GLU A 74 6.64 3.86 -14.29
C GLU A 74 6.45 3.40 -12.85
N VAL A 75 5.19 3.38 -12.39
CA VAL A 75 4.84 2.87 -11.05
C VAL A 75 5.11 1.37 -10.96
N LEU A 76 4.70 0.61 -11.98
CA LEU A 76 4.91 -0.85 -12.00
C LEU A 76 6.40 -1.21 -12.07
N SER A 77 7.16 -0.48 -12.89
CA SER A 77 8.60 -0.68 -13.00
C SER A 77 9.31 -0.42 -11.67
N ALA A 78 8.98 0.68 -10.99
CA ALA A 78 9.54 1.00 -9.69
C ALA A 78 9.15 -0.04 -8.63
N THR A 79 7.89 -0.50 -8.66
CA THR A 79 7.42 -1.55 -7.75
C THR A 79 8.17 -2.86 -7.97
N ASN A 80 8.31 -3.29 -9.22
CA ASN A 80 9.08 -4.49 -9.56
C ASN A 80 10.54 -4.37 -9.10
N ASP A 81 11.21 -3.23 -9.37
CA ASP A 81 12.61 -3.01 -8.99
C ASP A 81 12.83 -3.10 -7.47
N VAL A 82 11.89 -2.58 -6.68
CA VAL A 82 11.95 -2.67 -5.22
C VAL A 82 11.74 -4.12 -4.76
N PHE A 83 10.72 -4.80 -5.27
CA PHE A 83 10.42 -6.15 -4.83
C PHE A 83 11.45 -7.18 -5.29
N GLU A 84 12.07 -7.03 -6.47
CA GLU A 84 13.17 -7.88 -6.91
C GLU A 84 14.38 -7.83 -5.97
N ARG A 85 14.58 -6.69 -5.28
CA ARG A 85 15.69 -6.50 -4.35
C ARG A 85 15.38 -6.90 -2.92
N LEU A 86 14.12 -6.81 -2.52
CA LEU A 86 13.70 -6.97 -1.12
C LEU A 86 13.00 -8.30 -0.86
N MET A 87 12.37 -8.92 -1.87
CA MET A 87 11.58 -10.13 -1.68
C MET A 87 12.37 -11.37 -2.09
N ASP A 88 12.82 -12.11 -1.08
CA ASP A 88 13.41 -13.44 -1.19
C ASP A 88 12.72 -14.41 -0.22
N GLN A 89 13.25 -15.63 -0.13
CA GLN A 89 12.71 -16.67 0.77
C GLN A 89 12.81 -16.30 2.26
N GLU A 90 13.77 -15.46 2.64
CA GLU A 90 14.00 -15.10 4.05
C GLU A 90 13.08 -13.93 4.46
N VAL A 91 12.92 -12.93 3.62
CA VAL A 91 12.17 -11.71 3.94
C VAL A 91 10.72 -11.79 3.48
N GLY A 92 10.49 -12.24 2.25
CA GLY A 92 9.16 -12.27 1.61
C GLY A 92 8.52 -13.64 1.57
N GLU A 93 9.25 -14.69 2.00
CA GLU A 93 8.85 -16.11 1.93
C GLU A 93 8.56 -16.60 0.49
N ILE A 94 8.82 -15.77 -0.50
CA ILE A 94 8.76 -16.09 -1.93
C ILE A 94 9.95 -15.45 -2.65
N ASN A 95 10.41 -16.09 -3.72
CA ASN A 95 11.34 -15.45 -4.64
C ASN A 95 10.55 -14.62 -5.63
N TYR A 96 10.81 -13.31 -5.69
CA TYR A 96 10.18 -12.43 -6.66
C TYR A 96 10.82 -12.64 -8.04
N ASP A 97 10.13 -13.37 -8.87
CA ASP A 97 10.60 -13.73 -10.22
C ASP A 97 9.62 -13.27 -11.32
N ASN A 98 9.87 -13.66 -12.54
CA ASN A 98 9.03 -13.36 -13.69
C ASN A 98 7.55 -13.80 -13.55
N MET A 99 7.25 -14.73 -12.62
CA MET A 99 5.86 -15.15 -12.36
C MET A 99 5.12 -14.14 -11.47
N HIS A 100 5.86 -13.36 -10.70
CA HIS A 100 5.33 -12.41 -9.72
C HIS A 100 5.34 -10.96 -10.21
N GLN A 101 6.14 -10.65 -11.24
CA GLN A 101 6.26 -9.30 -11.80
C GLN A 101 4.93 -8.78 -12.33
N LEU A 102 4.69 -7.50 -12.10
CA LEU A 102 3.56 -6.76 -12.63
C LEU A 102 3.88 -6.28 -14.06
N VAL A 103 2.97 -6.54 -14.99
CA VAL A 103 3.12 -6.18 -16.40
C VAL A 103 2.14 -5.06 -16.74
N PHE A 104 2.65 -3.96 -17.29
CA PHE A 104 1.80 -2.87 -17.78
C PHE A 104 0.97 -3.32 -18.97
N ALA A 105 -0.35 -3.16 -18.88
CA ALA A 105 -1.27 -3.58 -19.94
C ALA A 105 -2.37 -2.54 -20.25
N ASN A 106 -2.36 -1.38 -19.60
CA ASN A 106 -3.37 -0.35 -19.83
C ASN A 106 -3.05 0.50 -21.05
N THR A 107 -3.67 0.18 -22.18
CA THR A 107 -3.50 0.91 -23.45
C THR A 107 -4.03 2.35 -23.44
N LYS A 108 -4.81 2.73 -22.40
CA LYS A 108 -5.34 4.10 -22.23
C LYS A 108 -4.37 5.04 -21.54
N LEU A 109 -3.37 4.49 -20.86
CA LEU A 109 -2.32 5.27 -20.19
C LEU A 109 -1.11 5.35 -21.12
N THR A 110 -0.69 6.55 -21.44
CA THR A 110 0.55 6.77 -22.19
C THR A 110 1.71 6.80 -21.20
N PRO A 111 2.73 5.94 -21.38
CA PRO A 111 3.94 6.02 -20.57
C PRO A 111 4.57 7.42 -20.65
N ASN A 112 4.97 7.96 -19.52
CA ASN A 112 5.65 9.24 -19.47
C ASN A 112 7.02 9.08 -18.76
N PRO A 113 8.14 9.06 -19.47
CA PRO A 113 9.45 8.83 -18.89
C PRO A 113 9.90 9.93 -17.89
N ASP A 114 9.21 11.07 -17.87
CA ASP A 114 9.44 12.12 -16.89
C ASP A 114 8.79 11.81 -15.52
N ASN A 115 7.85 10.89 -15.48
CA ASN A 115 7.23 10.40 -14.24
C ASN A 115 8.12 9.32 -13.62
N LYS A 116 9.01 9.72 -12.73
CA LYS A 116 9.92 8.80 -12.04
C LYS A 116 9.46 8.55 -10.61
N ALA A 117 9.68 7.34 -10.13
CA ALA A 117 9.65 7.08 -8.69
C ALA A 117 10.89 7.70 -8.05
N GLU A 118 10.70 8.44 -6.97
CA GLU A 118 11.77 9.12 -6.26
C GLU A 118 11.86 8.56 -4.84
N LEU A 119 13.09 8.26 -4.39
CA LEU A 119 13.38 7.91 -3.00
C LEU A 119 13.98 9.13 -2.31
N LEU A 120 13.25 9.66 -1.35
CA LEU A 120 13.72 10.79 -0.55
C LEU A 120 14.27 10.27 0.78
N LEU A 121 15.52 10.63 1.05
CA LEU A 121 16.19 10.28 2.30
C LEU A 121 16.37 11.54 3.15
N TYR A 122 16.20 11.40 4.44
CA TYR A 122 16.46 12.48 5.41
C TYR A 122 17.29 11.94 6.57
N ASP A 123 18.09 12.82 7.16
CA ASP A 123 18.78 12.52 8.39
C ASP A 123 17.84 12.78 9.56
N LYS A 124 17.64 11.77 10.41
CA LYS A 124 16.75 11.86 11.56
C LYS A 124 17.27 12.85 12.61
N ASP A 125 18.59 13.03 12.68
CA ASP A 125 19.26 13.93 13.61
C ASP A 125 19.37 15.36 13.05
N ASP A 126 19.09 15.54 11.76
CA ASP A 126 18.99 16.85 11.15
C ASP A 126 17.68 17.52 11.59
N THR A 127 17.77 18.27 12.68
CA THR A 127 16.65 19.06 13.19
C THR A 127 16.34 20.26 12.29
N GLY A 128 17.11 20.44 11.21
CA GLY A 128 17.01 21.60 10.30
C GLY A 128 17.30 22.91 11.02
N GLU A 129 17.92 23.86 10.37
CA GLU A 129 17.94 25.25 10.87
C GLU A 129 16.49 25.67 11.08
N GLU A 130 16.16 26.02 12.32
CA GLU A 130 14.87 26.58 12.67
C GLU A 130 14.71 27.86 11.83
N GLU A 131 13.93 27.78 10.74
CA GLU A 131 13.40 29.00 10.14
C GLU A 131 12.54 29.64 11.24
N GLU A 132 13.10 30.65 11.90
CA GLU A 132 12.42 31.47 12.89
C GLU A 132 11.13 32.02 12.28
N GLY A 133 10.01 31.48 12.68
CA GLY A 133 8.71 32.08 12.47
C GLY A 133 7.68 31.19 11.79
N GLN A 134 6.73 30.81 12.55
CA GLN A 134 5.34 30.50 12.20
C GLN A 134 4.78 29.09 12.46
N ALA A 135 5.55 28.08 12.76
CA ALA A 135 4.94 26.79 13.10
C ALA A 135 5.00 26.53 14.62
N GLU A 136 3.85 26.45 15.28
CA GLU A 136 3.75 26.05 16.69
C GLU A 136 4.13 24.58 16.93
N THR A 137 4.20 23.78 15.86
CA THR A 137 4.41 22.33 15.92
C THR A 137 5.83 21.98 15.48
N LYS A 138 6.59 21.28 16.33
CA LYS A 138 7.91 20.79 16.00
C LYS A 138 7.79 19.68 14.95
N LEU A 139 8.02 20.02 13.68
CA LEU A 139 7.94 19.08 12.55
C LEU A 139 9.11 18.10 12.56
N THR A 140 8.82 16.83 12.35
CA THR A 140 9.84 15.82 12.06
C THR A 140 10.47 16.06 10.68
N GLY A 141 11.73 15.67 10.46
CA GLY A 141 12.38 15.76 9.16
C GLY A 141 11.58 15.10 8.03
N GLU A 142 10.93 13.96 8.33
CA GLU A 142 10.00 13.27 7.40
C GLU A 142 8.86 14.20 6.94
N MET A 143 8.19 14.87 7.87
CA MET A 143 7.06 15.75 7.53
C MET A 143 7.51 16.98 6.74
N ARG A 144 8.68 17.55 7.03
CA ARG A 144 9.24 18.66 6.23
C ARG A 144 9.46 18.24 4.79
N LEU A 145 10.02 17.06 4.55
CA LEU A 145 10.20 16.53 3.19
C LEU A 145 8.87 16.32 2.48
N VAL A 146 7.90 15.74 3.15
CA VAL A 146 6.56 15.52 2.59
C VAL A 146 5.90 16.85 2.20
N ILE A 147 5.90 17.83 3.10
CA ILE A 147 5.33 19.16 2.84
C ILE A 147 6.05 19.83 1.66
N LYS A 148 7.38 19.83 1.67
CA LYS A 148 8.19 20.40 0.59
C LYS A 148 7.87 19.77 -0.77
N GLU A 149 7.74 18.44 -0.83
CA GLU A 149 7.44 17.76 -2.08
C GLU A 149 6.00 18.03 -2.55
N ILE A 150 5.02 18.05 -1.65
CA ILE A 150 3.63 18.40 -1.99
C ILE A 150 3.56 19.83 -2.56
N LEU A 151 4.22 20.79 -1.91
CA LEU A 151 4.25 22.18 -2.36
C LEU A 151 4.97 22.32 -3.71
N LYS A 152 6.09 21.64 -3.91
CA LYS A 152 6.81 21.59 -5.19
C LYS A 152 5.93 21.03 -6.31
N LEU A 153 5.25 19.91 -6.08
CA LEU A 153 4.32 19.33 -7.06
C LEU A 153 3.19 20.31 -7.40
N HIS A 154 2.65 21.00 -6.41
CA HIS A 154 1.55 21.94 -6.61
C HIS A 154 2.00 23.23 -7.30
N GLN A 155 3.08 23.86 -6.80
CA GLN A 155 3.52 25.20 -7.25
C GLN A 155 4.32 25.15 -8.55
N GLU A 156 5.23 24.18 -8.70
CA GLU A 156 6.13 24.09 -9.86
C GLU A 156 5.52 23.26 -11.00
N LYS A 157 4.86 22.15 -10.66
CA LYS A 157 4.29 21.22 -11.67
C LYS A 157 2.78 21.41 -11.90
N GLY A 158 2.14 22.34 -11.18
CA GLY A 158 0.71 22.62 -11.32
C GLY A 158 -0.22 21.47 -10.93
N VAL A 159 0.24 20.51 -10.13
CA VAL A 159 -0.57 19.36 -9.70
C VAL A 159 -1.59 19.83 -8.66
N ALA A 160 -2.87 19.62 -8.92
CA ALA A 160 -3.90 19.96 -7.95
C ALA A 160 -3.81 19.04 -6.70
N PHE A 161 -3.97 19.59 -5.49
CA PHE A 161 -3.90 18.84 -4.22
C PHE A 161 -4.76 17.57 -4.23
N LYS A 162 -5.96 17.61 -4.79
CA LYS A 162 -6.87 16.46 -4.92
C LYS A 162 -6.32 15.28 -5.73
N LYS A 163 -5.21 15.46 -6.46
CA LYS A 163 -4.52 14.41 -7.22
C LYS A 163 -3.31 13.84 -6.48
N ILE A 164 -3.01 14.37 -5.30
CA ILE A 164 -1.90 13.92 -4.47
C ILE A 164 -2.48 13.05 -3.37
N ALA A 165 -1.92 11.87 -3.14
CA ALA A 165 -2.28 10.98 -2.05
C ALA A 165 -1.06 10.73 -1.16
N LEU A 166 -1.24 10.82 0.14
CA LEU A 166 -0.25 10.45 1.14
C LEU A 166 -0.65 9.13 1.78
N LEU A 167 0.20 8.13 1.65
CA LEU A 167 0.02 6.82 2.27
C LEU A 167 0.92 6.70 3.48
N THR A 168 0.35 6.31 4.61
CA THR A 168 1.07 6.14 5.88
C THR A 168 0.93 4.71 6.39
N SER A 169 1.94 4.22 7.10
CA SER A 169 1.94 2.86 7.66
C SER A 169 0.94 2.68 8.81
N SER A 170 0.53 3.76 9.47
CA SER A 170 -0.36 3.73 10.63
C SER A 170 -1.22 4.98 10.72
N ARG A 171 -2.43 4.83 11.24
CA ARG A 171 -3.34 5.96 11.51
C ARG A 171 -2.99 6.75 12.79
N SER A 172 -2.11 6.21 13.63
CA SER A 172 -1.79 6.82 14.93
C SER A 172 -1.21 8.23 14.85
N ARG A 173 -0.63 8.61 13.70
CA ARG A 173 -0.04 9.93 13.47
C ARG A 173 -0.89 10.84 12.59
N ASN A 174 -2.11 10.41 12.22
CA ASN A 174 -2.94 11.18 11.30
C ASN A 174 -3.23 12.60 11.81
N ASP A 175 -3.54 12.76 13.10
CA ASP A 175 -3.86 14.06 13.66
C ASP A 175 -2.66 15.03 13.60
N GLN A 176 -1.46 14.52 13.86
CA GLN A 176 -0.22 15.30 13.73
C GLN A 176 0.06 15.70 12.29
N ILE A 177 -0.16 14.77 11.35
CA ILE A 177 0.01 15.00 9.91
C ILE A 177 -1.00 16.04 9.42
N LEU A 178 -2.27 15.92 9.82
CA LEU A 178 -3.32 16.87 9.47
C LEU A 178 -3.00 18.28 9.96
N LEU A 179 -2.57 18.39 11.22
CA LEU A 179 -2.19 19.67 11.81
C LEU A 179 -1.03 20.29 11.04
N ALA A 180 0.04 19.52 10.82
CA ALA A 180 1.21 19.97 10.09
C ALA A 180 0.88 20.44 8.66
N LEU A 181 0.07 19.71 7.92
CA LEU A 181 -0.33 20.07 6.56
C LEU A 181 -1.23 21.32 6.55
N SER A 182 -2.12 21.46 7.55
CA SER A 182 -3.00 22.64 7.68
C SER A 182 -2.24 23.93 7.95
N GLU A 183 -1.16 23.88 8.74
CA GLU A 183 -0.28 25.03 9.01
C GLU A 183 0.35 25.59 7.72
N TYR A 184 0.58 24.74 6.73
CA TYR A 184 1.09 25.14 5.40
C TYR A 184 -0.02 25.39 4.36
N GLY A 185 -1.28 25.45 4.78
CA GLY A 185 -2.42 25.72 3.89
C GLY A 185 -2.71 24.60 2.90
N ILE A 186 -2.25 23.36 3.17
CA ILE A 186 -2.48 22.20 2.33
C ILE A 186 -3.81 21.54 2.72
N PRO A 187 -4.85 21.56 1.86
CA PRO A 187 -6.12 20.94 2.17
C PRO A 187 -6.01 19.42 2.17
N VAL A 188 -6.44 18.77 3.24
CA VAL A 188 -6.36 17.32 3.40
C VAL A 188 -7.74 16.73 3.69
N LYS A 189 -7.98 15.56 3.11
CA LYS A 189 -9.11 14.70 3.46
C LYS A 189 -8.58 13.35 3.91
N THR A 190 -9.00 12.88 5.07
CA THR A 190 -8.69 11.52 5.55
C THR A 190 -9.90 10.61 5.41
N ASP A 191 -9.68 9.33 5.13
CA ASP A 191 -10.71 8.31 5.26
C ASP A 191 -10.92 8.01 6.74
N GLY A 192 -12.07 8.39 7.23
CA GLY A 192 -12.47 8.28 8.63
C GLY A 192 -12.26 9.60 9.37
N GLU A 193 -13.03 10.62 9.02
CA GLU A 193 -13.38 11.62 10.02
C GLU A 193 -13.91 10.85 11.22
N GLN A 194 -13.09 10.75 12.26
CA GLN A 194 -13.61 10.47 13.58
C GLN A 194 -14.49 11.68 13.91
N ASN A 195 -15.76 11.61 13.59
CA ASN A 195 -16.75 12.28 14.38
C ASN A 195 -16.53 11.73 15.79
N ASN A 196 -15.74 12.44 16.57
CA ASN A 196 -15.57 12.12 17.97
C ASN A 196 -16.95 12.41 18.56
N TYR A 197 -17.76 11.37 18.65
CA TYR A 197 -19.16 11.45 19.16
C TYR A 197 -19.21 12.20 20.49
N LEU A 198 -18.13 12.11 21.28
CA LEU A 198 -17.99 12.79 22.57
C LEU A 198 -17.73 14.32 22.43
N GLN A 199 -17.34 14.77 21.24
CA GLN A 199 -17.14 16.20 20.92
C GLN A 199 -18.30 16.79 20.11
N SER A 200 -19.31 15.99 19.77
CA SER A 200 -20.51 16.52 19.14
C SER A 200 -21.23 17.44 20.11
N LEU A 201 -21.79 18.52 19.61
CA LEU A 201 -22.50 19.54 20.41
C LEU A 201 -23.63 18.91 21.23
N GLU A 202 -24.27 17.87 20.71
CA GLU A 202 -25.35 17.11 21.33
C GLU A 202 -24.88 16.36 22.59
N VAL A 203 -23.63 15.87 22.61
CA VAL A 203 -23.06 15.16 23.75
C VAL A 203 -22.48 16.11 24.78
N GLN A 204 -21.98 17.30 24.37
CA GLN A 204 -21.45 18.31 25.29
C GLN A 204 -22.52 19.05 26.07
N VAL A 205 -23.78 19.02 25.61
CA VAL A 205 -24.91 19.70 26.23
C VAL A 205 -25.72 18.78 27.15
N MET A 206 -25.44 17.48 27.18
CA MET A 206 -26.01 16.55 28.18
C MET A 206 -25.12 16.42 29.42
#